data_4a84c028f7b4ec6188a2d11c8eceedfc
#
_entry.id   4a84c028f7b4ec6188a2d11c8eceedfc
#
_cell.length_a   1.000
_cell.length_b   1.000
_cell.length_c   1.000
_cell.angle_alpha   90.00
_cell.angle_beta   90.00
_cell.angle_gamma   90.00
#
_symmetry.space_group_name_H-M   'P 1'
#
loop_
_entity.id
_entity.type
_entity.pdbx_description
1 polymer ?
#
loop_
_entity_poly.entity_id
_entity_poly.type
_entity_poly.pdbx_seq_one_letter_code
_entity_poly.pdbx_strand_id
1 'polypeptide(L)'
;MIVVMKQSATEEDVEKIKSKVVEQGHESIVIYGVERTVVAVSGKVIEDNRAIMRLMDNVHEVIPVGRPYKLASRNYKEGNTEVKIKDLTVGGKELAFIAGPDSCLLYTSPSPRD
;
A
#
# COMPACT_ATOMS: atom_id res chain seq x y z
N MET A 1 1.82 -7.24 -2.81
CA MET A 1 2.70 -7.28 -3.99
C MET A 1 1.86 -7.08 -5.24
N ILE A 2 2.36 -6.31 -6.19
CA ILE A 2 1.72 -6.13 -7.50
C ILE A 2 2.69 -6.65 -8.56
N VAL A 3 2.23 -7.61 -9.37
CA VAL A 3 2.98 -8.13 -10.51
C VAL A 3 2.45 -7.48 -11.77
N VAL A 4 3.27 -6.69 -12.45
CA VAL A 4 2.93 -6.03 -13.71
C VAL A 4 3.41 -6.93 -14.85
N MET A 5 2.47 -7.36 -15.69
CA MET A 5 2.78 -8.20 -16.84
C MET A 5 3.25 -7.36 -18.03
N LYS A 6 4.01 -7.96 -18.94
CA LYS A 6 4.36 -7.33 -20.22
C LYS A 6 3.13 -7.26 -21.13
N GLN A 7 3.13 -6.34 -22.10
CA GLN A 7 2.06 -6.24 -23.09
C GLN A 7 1.89 -7.53 -23.93
N SER A 8 2.98 -8.27 -24.12
CA SER A 8 2.99 -9.54 -24.83
C SER A 8 2.53 -10.74 -24.01
N ALA A 9 2.18 -10.54 -22.75
CA ALA A 9 1.75 -11.62 -21.87
C ALA A 9 0.39 -12.19 -22.32
N THR A 10 0.30 -13.51 -22.33
CA THR A 10 -0.91 -14.25 -22.67
C THR A 10 -1.71 -14.60 -21.42
N GLU A 11 -2.95 -15.05 -21.58
CA GLU A 11 -3.75 -15.56 -20.47
C GLU A 11 -3.08 -16.76 -19.77
N GLU A 12 -2.36 -17.59 -20.52
CA GLU A 12 -1.60 -18.71 -19.96
C GLU A 12 -0.51 -18.23 -19.01
N ASP A 13 0.17 -17.13 -19.32
CA ASP A 13 1.19 -16.52 -18.46
C ASP A 13 0.56 -16.00 -17.16
N VAL A 14 -0.61 -15.39 -17.26
CA VAL A 14 -1.38 -14.91 -16.10
C VAL A 14 -1.80 -16.09 -15.21
N GLU A 15 -2.27 -17.19 -15.80
CA GLU A 15 -2.66 -18.41 -15.06
C GLU A 15 -1.46 -19.05 -14.36
N LYS A 16 -0.30 -19.07 -14.98
CA LYS A 16 0.95 -19.52 -14.34
C LYS A 16 1.29 -18.69 -13.10
N ILE A 17 1.16 -17.37 -13.19
CA ILE A 17 1.37 -16.46 -12.05
C ILE A 17 0.36 -16.74 -10.94
N LYS A 18 -0.91 -16.89 -11.27
CA LYS A 18 -1.97 -17.21 -10.30
C LYS A 18 -1.70 -18.54 -9.59
N SER A 19 -1.35 -19.56 -10.35
CA SER A 19 -1.01 -20.88 -9.79
C SER A 19 0.18 -20.78 -8.83
N LYS A 20 1.19 -20.01 -9.18
CA LYS A 20 2.37 -19.80 -8.32
C LYS A 20 2.03 -19.05 -7.04
N VAL A 21 1.14 -18.07 -7.13
CA VAL A 21 0.64 -17.31 -5.97
C VAL A 21 -0.12 -18.23 -5.00
N VAL A 22 -0.99 -19.08 -5.52
CA VAL A 22 -1.74 -20.07 -4.72
C VAL A 22 -0.79 -21.09 -4.08
N GLU A 23 0.21 -21.56 -4.80
CA GLU A 23 1.25 -22.47 -4.29
C GLU A 23 1.99 -21.85 -3.09
N GLN A 24 2.19 -20.53 -3.11
CA GLN A 24 2.82 -19.77 -2.01
C GLN A 24 1.85 -19.45 -0.86
N GLY A 25 0.59 -19.84 -0.96
CA GLY A 25 -0.41 -19.61 0.08
C GLY A 25 -1.01 -18.20 0.09
N HIS A 26 -0.96 -17.48 -1.02
CA HIS A 26 -1.53 -16.14 -1.16
C HIS A 26 -2.74 -16.14 -2.08
N GLU A 27 -3.54 -15.09 -1.97
CA GLU A 27 -4.64 -14.81 -2.88
C GLU A 27 -4.21 -13.79 -3.94
N SER A 28 -4.80 -13.88 -5.13
CA SER A 28 -4.53 -12.95 -6.22
C SER A 28 -5.79 -12.45 -6.87
N ILE A 29 -5.74 -11.20 -7.31
CA ILE A 29 -6.78 -10.56 -8.11
C ILE A 29 -6.13 -10.07 -9.41
N VAL A 30 -6.70 -10.47 -10.55
CA VAL A 30 -6.21 -10.03 -11.86
C VAL A 30 -7.00 -8.80 -12.29
N ILE A 31 -6.27 -7.76 -12.67
CA ILE A 31 -6.83 -6.51 -13.18
C ILE A 31 -6.36 -6.36 -14.64
N TYR A 32 -7.31 -6.41 -15.56
CA TYR A 32 -7.04 -6.20 -16.98
C TYR A 32 -7.07 -4.70 -17.27
N GLY A 33 -5.89 -4.10 -17.41
CA GLY A 33 -5.75 -2.71 -17.81
C GLY A 33 -5.75 -2.52 -19.32
N VAL A 34 -5.88 -1.30 -19.77
CA VAL A 34 -5.87 -0.95 -21.21
C VAL A 34 -4.51 -1.26 -21.84
N GLU A 35 -3.43 -0.99 -21.13
CA GLU A 35 -2.07 -1.19 -21.64
C GLU A 35 -1.43 -2.47 -21.11
N ARG A 36 -1.69 -2.86 -19.88
CA ARG A 36 -1.06 -4.00 -19.24
C ARG A 36 -1.99 -4.70 -18.27
N THR A 37 -1.81 -6.00 -18.14
CA THR A 37 -2.47 -6.79 -17.11
C THR A 37 -1.65 -6.75 -15.82
N VAL A 38 -2.33 -6.62 -14.72
CA VAL A 38 -1.73 -6.51 -13.39
C VAL A 38 -2.32 -7.60 -12.49
N VAL A 39 -1.46 -8.32 -11.79
CA VAL A 39 -1.88 -9.31 -10.78
C VAL A 39 -1.56 -8.75 -9.39
N ALA A 40 -2.59 -8.42 -8.65
CA ALA A 40 -2.45 -7.99 -7.26
C ALA A 40 -2.45 -9.21 -6.34
N VAL A 41 -1.41 -9.35 -5.54
CA VAL A 41 -1.24 -10.45 -4.59
C VAL A 41 -1.43 -9.92 -3.17
N SER A 42 -2.39 -10.50 -2.46
CA SER A 42 -2.66 -10.17 -1.07
C SER A 42 -1.88 -11.07 -0.11
N GLY A 43 -1.65 -10.58 1.10
CA GLY A 43 -0.96 -11.31 2.15
C GLY A 43 0.45 -10.79 2.45
N LYS A 44 1.09 -11.43 3.40
CA LYS A 44 2.47 -11.09 3.80
C LYS A 44 3.46 -11.72 2.84
N VAL A 45 3.91 -10.95 1.88
CA VAL A 45 4.85 -11.37 0.85
C VAL A 45 6.28 -11.10 1.32
N ILE A 46 7.11 -12.12 1.31
CA ILE A 46 8.54 -12.05 1.62
C ILE A 46 9.38 -11.77 0.37
N GLU A 47 10.63 -11.37 0.54
CA GLU A 47 11.53 -11.04 -0.59
C GLU A 47 11.74 -12.22 -1.55
N ASP A 48 11.83 -13.44 -1.02
CA ASP A 48 12.01 -14.64 -1.84
C ASP A 48 10.85 -14.85 -2.82
N ASN A 49 9.63 -14.57 -2.38
CA ASN A 49 8.45 -14.66 -3.26
C ASN A 49 8.52 -13.64 -4.40
N ARG A 50 9.00 -12.44 -4.12
CA ARG A 50 9.20 -11.39 -5.14
C ARG A 50 10.27 -11.78 -6.15
N ALA A 51 11.38 -12.34 -5.68
CA ALA A 51 12.46 -12.80 -6.53
C ALA A 51 11.99 -13.90 -7.50
N ILE A 52 11.22 -14.87 -7.02
CA ILE A 52 10.62 -15.93 -7.86
C ILE A 52 9.71 -15.32 -8.94
N MET A 53 8.85 -14.37 -8.57
CA MET A 53 7.95 -13.72 -9.52
C MET A 53 8.67 -12.91 -10.59
N ARG A 54 9.79 -12.26 -10.25
CA ARG A 54 10.61 -11.53 -11.23
C ARG A 54 11.25 -12.43 -12.29
N LEU A 55 11.49 -13.69 -11.95
CA LEU A 55 12.09 -14.66 -12.85
C LEU A 55 11.08 -15.34 -13.77
N MET A 56 9.78 -15.14 -13.55
CA MET A 56 8.75 -15.72 -14.41
C MET A 56 8.66 -15.02 -15.75
N ASP A 57 8.28 -15.80 -16.78
CA ASP A 57 8.15 -15.27 -18.13
C ASP A 57 7.06 -14.21 -18.25
N ASN A 58 7.31 -13.20 -19.09
CA ASN A 58 6.39 -12.11 -19.39
C ASN A 58 6.00 -11.23 -18.17
N VAL A 59 6.77 -11.29 -17.10
CA VAL A 59 6.68 -10.33 -15.99
C VAL A 59 7.54 -9.10 -16.33
N HIS A 60 6.92 -7.93 -16.31
CA HIS A 60 7.62 -6.67 -16.55
C HIS A 60 8.28 -6.16 -15.28
N GLU A 61 7.52 -6.10 -14.21
CA GLU A 61 7.98 -5.56 -12.93
C GLU A 61 7.19 -6.17 -11.77
N VAL A 62 7.81 -6.28 -10.62
CA VAL A 62 7.17 -6.66 -9.36
C VAL A 62 7.33 -5.52 -8.36
N ILE A 63 6.21 -4.91 -8.00
CA ILE A 63 6.17 -3.75 -7.10
C ILE A 63 5.74 -4.23 -5.71
N PRO A 64 6.55 -4.00 -4.67
CA PRO A 64 6.13 -4.29 -3.31
C PRO A 64 5.07 -3.27 -2.86
N VAL A 65 3.89 -3.77 -2.46
CA VAL A 65 2.83 -2.95 -1.87
C VAL A 65 2.80 -3.20 -0.37
N GLY A 66 3.74 -2.66 0.33
CA GLY A 66 3.82 -2.83 1.78
C GLY A 66 4.64 -1.74 2.38
N ARG A 67 4.11 -0.53 2.37
CA ARG A 67 4.73 0.55 3.14
C ARG A 67 4.35 0.40 4.61
N PRO A 68 5.25 0.71 5.56
CA PRO A 68 4.95 0.62 6.99
C PRO A 68 3.73 1.43 7.43
N TYR A 69 3.39 2.47 6.66
CA TYR A 69 2.24 3.35 6.89
C TYR A 69 1.05 3.04 5.98
N LYS A 70 0.75 1.78 5.76
CA LYS A 70 -0.33 1.33 4.86
C LYS A 70 -1.68 1.97 5.19
N LEU A 71 -2.04 2.06 6.45
CA LEU A 71 -3.30 2.65 6.90
C LEU A 71 -3.37 4.17 6.71
N ALA A 72 -2.22 4.84 6.72
CA ALA A 72 -2.12 6.28 6.52
C ALA A 72 -1.90 6.67 5.04
N SER A 73 -1.71 5.70 4.16
CA SER A 73 -1.44 5.96 2.75
C SER A 73 -2.72 6.20 1.95
N ARG A 74 -2.60 6.97 0.88
CA ARG A 74 -3.67 7.19 -0.10
C ARG A 74 -4.13 5.90 -0.79
N ASN A 75 -3.31 4.87 -0.81
CA ASN A 75 -3.66 3.57 -1.39
C ASN A 75 -4.69 2.80 -0.55
N TYR A 76 -4.82 3.15 0.72
CA TYR A 76 -5.81 2.52 1.61
C TYR A 76 -7.20 3.17 1.49
N LYS A 77 -7.24 4.49 1.29
CA LYS A 77 -8.48 5.25 1.20
C LYS A 77 -8.34 6.37 0.17
N GLU A 78 -9.24 6.43 -0.79
CA GLU A 78 -9.23 7.46 -1.84
C GLU A 78 -9.49 8.87 -1.32
N GLY A 79 -10.36 9.00 -0.34
CA GLY A 79 -10.71 10.29 0.26
C GLY A 79 -9.77 10.71 1.38
N ASN A 80 -9.87 11.97 1.77
CA ASN A 80 -9.18 12.48 2.94
C ASN A 80 -9.76 11.84 4.21
N THR A 81 -8.90 11.57 5.18
CA THR A 81 -9.33 11.17 6.50
C THR A 81 -9.73 12.39 7.29
N GLU A 82 -10.92 12.39 7.83
CA GLU A 82 -11.43 13.44 8.70
C GLU A 82 -11.52 12.94 10.14
N VAL A 83 -10.96 13.69 11.06
CA VAL A 83 -11.00 13.37 12.48
C VAL A 83 -11.75 14.48 13.20
N LYS A 84 -12.86 14.14 13.83
CA LYS A 84 -13.66 15.07 14.59
C LYS A 84 -13.14 15.19 16.02
N ILE A 85 -12.77 16.42 16.40
CA ILE A 85 -12.30 16.74 17.75
C ILE A 85 -13.23 17.82 18.30
N LYS A 86 -14.18 17.45 19.15
CA LYS A 86 -15.26 18.34 19.63
C LYS A 86 -15.99 18.98 18.44
N ASP A 87 -15.92 20.29 18.32
CA ASP A 87 -16.61 21.04 17.24
C ASP A 87 -15.73 21.26 16.00
N LEU A 88 -14.48 20.79 16.02
CA LEU A 88 -13.52 20.94 14.94
C LEU A 88 -13.34 19.64 14.18
N THR A 89 -13.33 19.72 12.85
CA THR A 89 -13.02 18.60 11.97
C THR A 89 -11.65 18.82 11.33
N VAL A 90 -10.67 17.99 11.72
CA VAL A 90 -9.32 18.01 11.14
C VAL A 90 -9.30 17.18 9.87
N GLY A 91 -8.78 17.73 8.79
CA GLY A 91 -8.72 17.06 7.47
C GLY A 91 -9.90 17.37 6.56
N GLY A 92 -10.89 18.14 7.03
CA GLY A 92 -12.01 18.65 6.23
C GLY A 92 -11.68 20.00 5.58
N LYS A 93 -12.71 20.83 5.42
CA LYS A 93 -12.58 22.18 4.83
C LYS A 93 -12.11 23.24 5.82
N GLU A 94 -12.22 22.97 7.10
CA GLU A 94 -11.86 23.89 8.16
C GLU A 94 -10.35 23.92 8.39
N LEU A 95 -9.83 25.09 8.72
CA LEU A 95 -8.43 25.25 9.09
C LEU A 95 -8.25 24.87 10.57
N ALA A 96 -7.37 23.90 10.83
CA ALA A 96 -7.04 23.47 12.19
C ALA A 96 -5.66 23.99 12.59
N PHE A 97 -5.58 24.62 13.76
CA PHE A 97 -4.31 25.03 14.35
C PHE A 97 -3.93 24.04 15.45
N ILE A 98 -2.77 23.40 15.28
CA ILE A 98 -2.21 22.48 16.27
C ILE A 98 -0.86 23.07 16.70
N ALA A 99 -0.79 23.47 17.95
CA ALA A 99 0.41 24.06 18.52
C ALA A 99 0.73 23.43 19.88
N GLY A 100 1.99 23.17 20.12
CA GLY A 100 2.46 22.59 21.35
C GLY A 100 3.99 22.56 21.41
N PRO A 101 4.58 22.36 22.59
CA PRO A 101 6.03 22.24 22.70
C PRO A 101 6.52 20.96 22.06
N ASP A 102 7.66 21.03 21.41
CA ASP A 102 8.40 19.86 20.95
C ASP A 102 9.14 19.18 22.12
N SER A 103 9.59 17.96 21.92
CA SER A 103 10.29 17.18 22.96
C SER A 103 11.50 17.91 23.56
N CYS A 104 12.19 18.71 22.78
CA CYS A 104 13.30 19.55 23.24
C CYS A 104 12.87 20.69 24.18
N LEU A 105 11.63 21.14 24.10
CA LEU A 105 11.10 22.26 24.89
C LEU A 105 10.50 21.82 26.23
N LEU A 106 10.36 20.53 26.47
CA LEU A 106 9.80 19.99 27.71
C LEU A 106 10.63 20.30 28.97
N TYR A 107 11.90 20.61 28.81
CA TYR A 107 12.76 21.06 29.90
C TYR A 107 12.43 22.46 30.44
N THR A 108 11.82 23.28 29.61
CA THR A 108 11.53 24.69 29.93
C THR A 108 10.06 24.98 30.05
N SER A 109 9.20 24.09 29.58
CA SER A 109 7.74 24.23 29.64
C SER A 109 7.15 23.31 30.71
N PRO A 110 6.22 23.79 31.53
CA PRO A 110 5.46 22.94 32.42
C PRO A 110 4.64 21.96 31.61
N SER A 111 4.51 20.72 32.11
CA SER A 111 3.65 19.74 31.48
C SER A 111 2.19 20.19 31.52
N PRO A 112 1.43 20.11 30.43
CA PRO A 112 0.02 20.51 30.43
C PRO A 112 -0.89 19.62 31.29
N ARG A 113 -0.34 18.57 31.87
CA ARG A 113 -1.08 17.63 32.74
C ARG A 113 -0.73 17.76 34.20
N ASP A 114 0.18 18.57 34.55
CA ASP A 114 0.59 18.83 35.93
C ASP A 114 -0.33 19.82 36.61
#